data_4ba2fb54ccd3fe0b78b4ca06f143e11e
#
_entry.id   4ba2fb54ccd3fe0b78b4ca06f143e11e
#
_cell.length_a   1.000
_cell.length_b   1.000
_cell.length_c   1.000
_cell.angle_alpha   90.00
_cell.angle_beta   90.00
_cell.angle_gamma   90.00
#
_symmetry.space_group_name_H-M   'P 1'
#
loop_
_entity.id
_entity.type
_entity.pdbx_description
1 polymer ?
#
loop_
_entity_poly.entity_id
_entity_poly.type
_entity_poly.pdbx_seq_one_letter_code
_entity_poly.pdbx_strand_id
1 'polypeptide(L)'
;MENINSQTSTENIDTLPEIARQYLMYLTTIKGSSKLTVREYIFDLRVFLRFMKSRKLKINVGDDEGAVPFDEIDVTDIGLNFIKTITKEDIFEFLFFMSEQRDNVNNSRARKLSAVKGFFKYLTKQVNKLDINPAENIESPTIKQSLPKYLSLDESVNLLNTIHNDEKNKDRIRDYCIVTLFLNCGMRLSELTGINLNDIAPDLSTVRILGKRRKERFVYLNDPCKKALTDYLEIRKQVESVKDGNALFISRQNGRVSNSTVQKMIDRSFNKAGLADKNYSTHKLRHTAATLMYQYGNVDTRVLQEILGHEHLNTTQIYTHVANIQLAEAANKNPLAKIDKINQENKKLTENIINDE
;
A
#
# COMPACT_ATOMS: atom_id res chain seq x y z
N MET A 1 21.52 -10.71 -30.45
CA MET A 1 22.25 -9.68 -29.67
C MET A 1 21.71 -8.34 -30.11
N GLU A 2 20.73 -7.79 -29.40
CA GLU A 2 20.39 -6.37 -29.52
C GLU A 2 19.47 -5.98 -28.37
N ASN A 3 20.03 -5.12 -27.52
CA ASN A 3 19.43 -4.09 -26.70
C ASN A 3 18.26 -4.42 -25.75
N ILE A 4 18.62 -4.90 -24.57
CA ILE A 4 17.91 -4.58 -23.33
C ILE A 4 18.66 -3.39 -22.68
N ASN A 5 18.51 -2.20 -23.24
CA ASN A 5 18.98 -0.97 -22.61
C ASN A 5 18.08 0.20 -22.99
N SER A 6 16.82 0.15 -22.47
CA SER A 6 16.04 1.38 -22.26
C SER A 6 15.68 1.45 -20.78
N GLN A 7 16.70 1.46 -19.91
CA GLN A 7 16.55 2.03 -18.58
C GLN A 7 16.43 3.54 -18.78
N THR A 8 15.22 4.03 -18.61
CA THR A 8 14.92 5.46 -18.66
C THR A 8 15.86 6.19 -17.69
N SER A 9 16.49 7.27 -18.15
CA SER A 9 17.43 8.15 -17.43
C SER A 9 16.94 8.61 -16.03
N THR A 10 15.69 8.39 -15.71
CA THR A 10 15.05 8.72 -14.43
C THR A 10 15.41 7.80 -13.27
N GLU A 11 15.98 6.62 -13.52
CA GLU A 11 16.30 5.61 -12.48
C GLU A 11 17.78 5.60 -12.07
N ASN A 12 18.62 6.34 -12.78
CA ASN A 12 20.07 6.30 -12.55
C ASN A 12 20.46 7.17 -11.34
N ILE A 13 21.10 6.55 -10.35
CA ILE A 13 21.67 7.21 -9.17
C ILE A 13 22.77 8.22 -9.56
N ASP A 14 23.45 8.00 -10.70
CA ASP A 14 24.54 8.86 -11.20
C ASP A 14 24.06 10.25 -11.64
N THR A 15 22.76 10.44 -11.81
CA THR A 15 22.17 11.76 -12.08
C THR A 15 22.00 12.63 -10.83
N LEU A 16 22.46 12.16 -9.68
CA LEU A 16 22.48 12.90 -8.42
C LEU A 16 23.92 13.27 -8.02
N PRO A 17 24.07 14.37 -7.25
CA PRO A 17 25.38 14.74 -6.72
C PRO A 17 25.93 13.67 -5.77
N GLU A 18 27.25 13.59 -5.67
CA GLU A 18 27.97 12.63 -4.84
C GLU A 18 27.44 12.53 -3.42
N ILE A 19 27.14 13.68 -2.80
CA ILE A 19 26.63 13.75 -1.43
C ILE A 19 25.25 13.09 -1.27
N ALA A 20 24.38 13.17 -2.28
CA ALA A 20 23.09 12.51 -2.27
C ALA A 20 23.21 11.01 -2.57
N ARG A 21 24.13 10.62 -3.46
CA ARG A 21 24.47 9.21 -3.73
C ARG A 21 24.94 8.48 -2.47
N GLN A 22 25.81 9.11 -1.67
CA GLN A 22 26.28 8.57 -0.39
C GLN A 22 25.11 8.31 0.59
N TYR A 23 24.15 9.22 0.65
CA TYR A 23 22.95 9.01 1.45
C TYR A 23 22.11 7.82 0.97
N LEU A 24 21.92 7.66 -0.33
CA LEU A 24 21.15 6.53 -0.89
C LEU A 24 21.88 5.19 -0.67
N MET A 25 23.20 5.18 -0.75
CA MET A 25 24.02 4.00 -0.38
C MET A 25 23.84 3.66 1.10
N TYR A 26 23.86 4.64 2.00
CA TYR A 26 23.58 4.45 3.43
C TYR A 26 22.18 3.87 3.66
N LEU A 27 21.14 4.36 2.94
CA LEU A 27 19.80 3.81 3.04
C LEU A 27 19.72 2.34 2.61
N THR A 28 20.48 1.97 1.59
CA THR A 28 20.50 0.60 1.06
C THR A 28 21.27 -0.33 1.98
N THR A 29 22.51 0.05 2.35
CA THR A 29 23.45 -0.84 3.04
C THR A 29 23.21 -0.90 4.55
N ILE A 30 22.91 0.22 5.19
CA ILE A 30 22.79 0.31 6.65
C ILE A 30 21.31 0.26 7.10
N LYS A 31 20.41 0.98 6.39
CA LYS A 31 18.98 1.01 6.77
C LYS A 31 18.19 -0.15 6.18
N GLY A 32 18.73 -0.92 5.24
CA GLY A 32 18.03 -2.00 4.57
C GLY A 32 16.75 -1.55 3.85
N SER A 33 16.76 -0.33 3.31
CA SER A 33 15.60 0.23 2.60
C SER A 33 15.33 -0.56 1.32
N SER A 34 14.06 -0.71 0.96
CA SER A 34 13.68 -1.43 -0.26
C SER A 34 14.17 -0.69 -1.51
N LYS A 35 14.44 -1.45 -2.59
CA LYS A 35 14.80 -0.87 -3.90
C LYS A 35 13.78 0.18 -4.37
N LEU A 36 12.49 -0.07 -4.13
CA LEU A 36 11.42 0.88 -4.46
C LEU A 36 11.53 2.18 -3.65
N THR A 37 11.79 2.10 -2.35
CA THR A 37 11.98 3.28 -1.50
C THR A 37 13.16 4.12 -1.96
N VAL A 38 14.28 3.46 -2.29
CA VAL A 38 15.49 4.15 -2.79
C VAL A 38 15.20 4.83 -4.13
N ARG A 39 14.51 4.15 -5.06
CA ARG A 39 14.07 4.71 -6.34
C ARG A 39 13.22 5.96 -6.18
N GLU A 40 12.22 5.91 -5.31
CA GLU A 40 11.36 7.06 -5.01
C GLU A 40 12.17 8.22 -4.42
N TYR A 41 13.14 7.95 -3.55
CA TYR A 41 14.00 8.96 -2.98
C TYR A 41 14.98 9.56 -3.98
N ILE A 42 15.48 8.79 -4.96
CA ILE A 42 16.25 9.33 -6.09
C ILE A 42 15.45 10.40 -6.80
N PHE A 43 14.20 10.09 -7.15
CA PHE A 43 13.31 11.04 -7.81
C PHE A 43 13.03 12.28 -6.95
N ASP A 44 12.67 12.07 -5.67
CA ASP A 44 12.31 13.16 -4.77
C ASP A 44 13.48 14.11 -4.50
N LEU A 45 14.69 13.58 -4.28
CA LEU A 45 15.88 14.38 -4.06
C LEU A 45 16.31 15.12 -5.32
N ARG A 46 16.17 14.51 -6.50
CA ARG A 46 16.46 15.19 -7.77
C ARG A 46 15.56 16.40 -7.97
N VAL A 47 14.26 16.24 -7.78
CA VAL A 47 13.30 17.34 -7.88
C VAL A 47 13.61 18.44 -6.87
N PHE A 48 13.93 18.07 -5.63
CA PHE A 48 14.33 19.03 -4.59
C PHE A 48 15.58 19.81 -4.97
N LEU A 49 16.64 19.13 -5.39
CA LEU A 49 17.92 19.76 -5.74
C LEU A 49 17.83 20.63 -7.00
N ARG A 50 17.01 20.23 -7.99
CA ARG A 50 16.69 21.05 -9.16
C ARG A 50 16.01 22.35 -8.75
N PHE A 51 15.02 22.28 -7.87
CA PHE A 51 14.34 23.47 -7.35
C PHE A 51 15.33 24.37 -6.61
N MET A 52 16.15 23.83 -5.69
CA MET A 52 17.14 24.61 -4.96
C MET A 52 18.14 25.30 -5.90
N LYS A 53 18.65 24.56 -6.90
CA LYS A 53 19.61 25.10 -7.86
C LYS A 53 18.98 26.21 -8.71
N SER A 54 17.78 26.00 -9.23
CA SER A 54 17.09 27.01 -10.04
C SER A 54 16.84 28.30 -9.27
N ARG A 55 16.44 28.21 -8.00
CA ARG A 55 16.16 29.36 -7.14
C ARG A 55 17.45 30.09 -6.74
N LYS A 56 18.44 29.37 -6.21
CA LYS A 56 19.69 29.97 -5.69
C LYS A 56 20.57 30.59 -6.79
N LEU A 57 20.60 29.95 -7.97
CA LEU A 57 21.38 30.44 -9.12
C LEU A 57 20.55 31.28 -10.10
N LYS A 58 19.27 31.56 -9.78
CA LYS A 58 18.35 32.36 -10.61
C LYS A 58 18.28 31.84 -12.06
N ILE A 59 18.25 30.52 -12.26
CA ILE A 59 18.12 29.92 -13.59
C ILE A 59 16.73 30.26 -14.13
N ASN A 60 16.68 30.80 -15.36
CA ASN A 60 15.41 30.99 -16.07
C ASN A 60 14.83 29.61 -16.44
N VAL A 61 13.73 29.24 -15.79
CA VAL A 61 13.09 27.91 -15.95
C VAL A 61 11.79 28.07 -16.70
N GLY A 62 11.63 27.34 -17.79
CA GLY A 62 10.41 27.35 -18.61
C GLY A 62 10.60 26.61 -19.91
N ASP A 63 9.60 26.71 -20.79
CA ASP A 63 9.63 26.15 -22.15
C ASP A 63 9.89 27.23 -23.22
N ASP A 64 10.11 28.47 -22.78
CA ASP A 64 10.38 29.62 -23.65
C ASP A 64 11.81 29.60 -24.22
N GLU A 65 12.04 30.36 -25.27
CA GLU A 65 13.35 30.51 -25.90
C GLU A 65 14.37 31.11 -24.89
N GLY A 66 15.45 30.37 -24.64
CA GLY A 66 16.49 30.73 -23.67
C GLY A 66 16.21 30.32 -22.22
N ALA A 67 15.09 29.69 -21.94
CA ALA A 67 14.82 29.03 -20.65
C ALA A 67 15.33 27.58 -20.63
N VAL A 68 15.62 27.08 -19.43
CA VAL A 68 16.00 25.67 -19.24
C VAL A 68 14.78 24.90 -18.74
N PRO A 69 14.36 23.82 -19.39
CA PRO A 69 13.32 22.95 -18.85
C PRO A 69 13.68 22.45 -17.47
N PHE A 70 12.73 22.51 -16.52
CA PHE A 70 12.99 22.11 -15.13
C PHE A 70 13.59 20.70 -15.00
N ASP A 71 13.13 19.79 -15.85
CA ASP A 71 13.55 18.40 -15.80
C ASP A 71 14.92 18.14 -16.45
N GLU A 72 15.51 19.16 -17.09
CA GLU A 72 16.85 19.14 -17.69
C GLU A 72 17.92 19.82 -16.82
N ILE A 73 17.53 20.49 -15.73
CA ILE A 73 18.50 21.08 -14.82
C ILE A 73 19.41 20.00 -14.25
N ASP A 74 20.70 20.05 -14.61
CA ASP A 74 21.71 19.17 -14.03
C ASP A 74 21.95 19.52 -12.56
N VAL A 75 22.09 18.51 -11.72
CA VAL A 75 22.33 18.63 -10.27
C VAL A 75 23.58 17.91 -9.81
N THR A 76 24.29 17.27 -10.72
CA THR A 76 25.45 16.43 -10.40
C THR A 76 26.63 17.21 -9.81
N ASP A 77 26.73 18.49 -10.14
CA ASP A 77 27.75 19.46 -9.69
C ASP A 77 27.48 20.04 -8.29
N ILE A 78 26.34 19.74 -7.68
CA ILE A 78 25.99 20.27 -6.36
C ILE A 78 26.91 19.68 -5.29
N GLY A 79 27.74 20.52 -4.71
CA GLY A 79 28.65 20.16 -3.61
C GLY A 79 28.10 20.52 -2.23
N LEU A 80 28.88 20.16 -1.19
CA LEU A 80 28.51 20.44 0.21
C LEU A 80 28.32 21.93 0.49
N ASN A 81 29.13 22.80 -0.12
CA ASN A 81 29.00 24.25 0.09
C ASN A 81 27.66 24.81 -0.38
N PHE A 82 27.13 24.28 -1.49
CA PHE A 82 25.77 24.62 -1.93
C PHE A 82 24.74 24.11 -0.94
N ILE A 83 24.84 22.87 -0.49
CA ILE A 83 23.89 22.29 0.48
C ILE A 83 23.85 23.09 1.79
N LYS A 84 25.00 23.63 2.25
CA LYS A 84 25.08 24.48 3.44
C LYS A 84 24.29 25.80 3.31
N THR A 85 24.00 26.25 2.10
CA THR A 85 23.21 27.50 1.88
C THR A 85 21.70 27.28 1.99
N ILE A 86 21.25 26.03 2.04
CA ILE A 86 19.82 25.71 2.08
C ILE A 86 19.28 25.96 3.49
N THR A 87 18.25 26.78 3.57
CA THR A 87 17.58 27.17 4.83
C THR A 87 16.24 26.46 4.99
N LYS A 88 15.61 26.66 6.14
CA LYS A 88 14.26 26.17 6.42
C LYS A 88 13.23 26.84 5.49
N GLU A 89 13.41 28.12 5.22
CA GLU A 89 12.57 28.93 4.34
C GLU A 89 12.61 28.38 2.90
N ASP A 90 13.79 28.04 2.40
CA ASP A 90 13.95 27.42 1.07
C ASP A 90 13.14 26.11 0.96
N ILE A 91 13.08 25.31 2.04
CA ILE A 91 12.30 24.07 2.06
C ILE A 91 10.80 24.37 2.06
N PHE A 92 10.34 25.43 2.74
CA PHE A 92 8.95 25.88 2.65
C PHE A 92 8.60 26.35 1.24
N GLU A 93 9.47 27.13 0.58
CA GLU A 93 9.27 27.53 -0.81
C GLU A 93 9.19 26.32 -1.75
N PHE A 94 10.00 25.29 -1.53
CA PHE A 94 9.90 24.03 -2.27
C PHE A 94 8.55 23.34 -2.08
N LEU A 95 8.05 23.26 -0.86
CA LEU A 95 6.75 22.64 -0.58
C LEU A 95 5.60 23.44 -1.21
N PHE A 96 5.71 24.77 -1.21
CA PHE A 96 4.77 25.65 -1.89
C PHE A 96 4.80 25.47 -3.40
N PHE A 97 5.99 25.45 -4.02
CA PHE A 97 6.19 25.16 -5.45
C PHE A 97 5.53 23.81 -5.84
N MET A 98 5.73 22.77 -5.02
CA MET A 98 5.13 21.46 -5.26
C MET A 98 3.60 21.48 -5.15
N SER A 99 3.02 22.41 -4.38
CA SER A 99 1.58 22.59 -4.26
C SER A 99 0.97 23.27 -5.47
N GLU A 100 1.53 24.44 -5.83
CA GLU A 100 0.91 25.37 -6.77
C GLU A 100 1.25 25.05 -8.24
N GLN A 101 2.50 24.68 -8.49
CA GLN A 101 2.97 24.53 -9.89
C GLN A 101 3.03 23.07 -10.38
N ARG A 102 2.99 22.10 -9.47
CA ARG A 102 3.10 20.69 -9.81
C ARG A 102 1.87 19.86 -9.39
N ASP A 103 0.79 20.51 -8.93
CA ASP A 103 -0.46 19.87 -8.48
C ASP A 103 -0.26 18.65 -7.57
N ASN A 104 0.81 18.66 -6.76
CA ASN A 104 1.11 17.53 -5.91
C ASN A 104 0.14 17.46 -4.72
N VAL A 105 -0.58 16.35 -4.62
CA VAL A 105 -1.42 16.04 -3.46
C VAL A 105 -0.58 15.93 -2.18
N ASN A 106 -1.22 16.17 -1.02
CA ASN A 106 -0.56 16.19 0.30
C ASN A 106 0.32 14.95 0.56
N ASN A 107 -0.12 13.76 0.13
CA ASN A 107 0.66 12.52 0.28
C ASN A 107 1.99 12.56 -0.46
N SER A 108 2.00 13.09 -1.69
CA SER A 108 3.22 13.24 -2.49
C SER A 108 4.17 14.27 -1.88
N ARG A 109 3.64 15.39 -1.38
CA ARG A 109 4.44 16.42 -0.68
C ARG A 109 5.03 15.87 0.63
N ALA A 110 4.26 15.14 1.42
CA ALA A 110 4.74 14.52 2.66
C ALA A 110 5.86 13.50 2.39
N ARG A 111 5.76 12.70 1.31
CA ARG A 111 6.82 11.78 0.92
C ARG A 111 8.10 12.51 0.51
N LYS A 112 8.00 13.56 -0.31
CA LYS A 112 9.15 14.39 -0.71
C LYS A 112 9.83 15.02 0.50
N LEU A 113 9.03 15.58 1.41
CA LEU A 113 9.57 16.12 2.66
C LEU A 113 10.27 15.05 3.50
N SER A 114 9.75 13.83 3.53
CA SER A 114 10.40 12.72 4.24
C SER A 114 11.77 12.37 3.65
N ALA A 115 11.91 12.39 2.31
CA ALA A 115 13.20 12.19 1.64
C ALA A 115 14.20 13.32 2.00
N VAL A 116 13.75 14.58 1.95
CA VAL A 116 14.55 15.75 2.32
C VAL A 116 14.97 15.72 3.79
N LYS A 117 14.04 15.44 4.70
CA LYS A 117 14.36 15.29 6.14
C LYS A 117 15.37 14.19 6.40
N GLY A 118 15.18 13.03 5.73
CA GLY A 118 16.11 11.91 5.84
C GLY A 118 17.51 12.27 5.36
N PHE A 119 17.62 13.01 4.25
CA PHE A 119 18.88 13.48 3.70
C PHE A 119 19.61 14.45 4.63
N PHE A 120 18.95 15.50 5.12
CA PHE A 120 19.56 16.44 6.06
C PHE A 120 19.89 15.77 7.40
N LYS A 121 19.04 14.86 7.91
CA LYS A 121 19.36 14.08 9.11
C LYS A 121 20.61 13.20 8.91
N TYR A 122 20.79 12.61 7.75
CA TYR A 122 22.01 11.87 7.43
C TYR A 122 23.24 12.79 7.48
N LEU A 123 23.15 13.96 6.85
CA LEU A 123 24.27 14.92 6.81
C LEU A 123 24.67 15.46 8.17
N THR A 124 23.70 15.66 9.08
CA THR A 124 23.95 16.21 10.44
C THR A 124 24.29 15.14 11.46
N LYS A 125 23.58 13.99 11.47
CA LYS A 125 23.67 13.01 12.56
C LYS A 125 24.49 11.78 12.23
N GLN A 126 24.77 11.48 10.95
CA GLN A 126 25.50 10.27 10.57
C GLN A 126 26.93 10.59 10.09
N VAL A 127 27.08 11.65 9.30
CA VAL A 127 28.39 12.00 8.70
C VAL A 127 28.94 13.34 9.18
N ASN A 128 28.23 14.06 10.03
CA ASN A 128 28.62 15.34 10.66
C ASN A 128 29.15 16.38 9.64
N LYS A 129 28.55 16.42 8.44
CA LYS A 129 28.90 17.39 7.40
C LYS A 129 28.18 18.73 7.53
N LEU A 130 27.11 18.77 8.32
CA LEU A 130 26.32 19.95 8.65
C LEU A 130 26.17 20.08 10.18
N ASP A 131 26.28 21.28 10.69
CA ASP A 131 26.07 21.57 12.11
C ASP A 131 24.58 21.68 12.45
N ILE A 132 23.78 22.24 11.54
CA ILE A 132 22.36 22.48 11.71
C ILE A 132 21.56 21.73 10.63
N ASN A 133 20.46 21.09 11.05
CA ASN A 133 19.51 20.47 10.14
C ASN A 133 18.38 21.43 9.77
N PRO A 134 18.35 22.01 8.56
CA PRO A 134 17.31 22.96 8.18
C PRO A 134 15.90 22.32 8.09
N ALA A 135 15.81 20.98 8.02
CA ALA A 135 14.55 20.24 7.91
C ALA A 135 14.03 19.69 9.25
N GLU A 136 14.72 19.92 10.38
CA GLU A 136 14.45 19.22 11.64
C GLU A 136 13.03 19.44 12.16
N ASN A 137 12.60 20.69 12.23
CA ASN A 137 11.32 21.10 12.82
C ASN A 137 10.27 21.50 11.78
N ILE A 138 10.35 20.97 10.56
CA ILE A 138 9.31 21.17 9.55
C ILE A 138 8.21 20.14 9.76
N GLU A 139 6.98 20.59 9.99
CA GLU A 139 5.84 19.69 10.09
C GLU A 139 5.48 19.10 8.72
N SER A 140 5.05 17.85 8.74
CA SER A 140 4.56 17.21 7.51
C SER A 140 3.21 17.80 7.12
N PRO A 141 2.94 18.00 5.81
CA PRO A 141 1.62 18.43 5.35
C PRO A 141 0.51 17.56 5.95
N THR A 142 -0.54 18.19 6.45
CA THR A 142 -1.68 17.47 7.02
C THR A 142 -2.37 16.65 5.94
N ILE A 143 -2.40 15.34 6.13
CA ILE A 143 -3.10 14.41 5.25
C ILE A 143 -4.51 14.26 5.82
N LYS A 144 -5.53 14.78 5.11
CA LYS A 144 -6.92 14.46 5.46
C LYS A 144 -7.12 12.96 5.27
N GLN A 145 -7.28 12.25 6.37
CA GLN A 145 -7.66 10.85 6.32
C GLN A 145 -9.11 10.79 5.83
N SER A 146 -9.30 10.41 4.57
CA SER A 146 -10.63 10.02 4.11
C SER A 146 -10.95 8.64 4.69
N LEU A 147 -12.20 8.41 5.06
CA LEU A 147 -12.66 7.07 5.44
C LEU A 147 -12.25 6.07 4.35
N PRO A 148 -11.70 4.93 4.73
CA PRO A 148 -11.25 3.94 3.76
C PRO A 148 -12.44 3.47 2.92
N LYS A 149 -12.36 3.66 1.60
CA LYS A 149 -13.32 3.10 0.67
C LYS A 149 -13.06 1.59 0.56
N TYR A 150 -14.09 0.80 0.71
CA TYR A 150 -14.07 -0.67 0.57
C TYR A 150 -15.30 -1.12 -0.22
N LEU A 151 -15.27 -2.33 -0.77
CA LEU A 151 -16.42 -2.92 -1.45
C LEU A 151 -17.42 -3.42 -0.41
N SER A 152 -18.70 -3.21 -0.66
CA SER A 152 -19.76 -3.91 0.08
C SER A 152 -19.67 -5.43 -0.19
N LEU A 153 -20.41 -6.22 0.58
CA LEU A 153 -20.51 -7.65 0.35
C LEU A 153 -21.06 -7.93 -1.05
N ASP A 154 -22.14 -7.25 -1.45
CA ASP A 154 -22.76 -7.42 -2.77
C ASP A 154 -21.83 -7.01 -3.92
N GLU A 155 -21.09 -5.91 -3.77
CA GLU A 155 -20.08 -5.50 -4.75
C GLU A 155 -18.94 -6.52 -4.86
N SER A 156 -18.53 -7.13 -3.76
CA SER A 156 -17.49 -8.17 -3.74
C SER A 156 -17.98 -9.44 -4.45
N VAL A 157 -19.21 -9.84 -4.22
CA VAL A 157 -19.87 -10.98 -4.90
C VAL A 157 -20.03 -10.69 -6.39
N ASN A 158 -20.52 -9.48 -6.74
CA ASN A 158 -20.66 -9.05 -8.13
C ASN A 158 -19.32 -9.09 -8.88
N LEU A 159 -18.24 -8.57 -8.26
CA LEU A 159 -16.90 -8.62 -8.85
C LEU A 159 -16.44 -10.05 -9.12
N LEU A 160 -16.59 -10.96 -8.14
CA LEU A 160 -16.22 -12.36 -8.29
C LEU A 160 -17.02 -13.04 -9.41
N ASN A 161 -18.34 -12.84 -9.45
CA ASN A 161 -19.21 -13.40 -10.48
C ASN A 161 -18.88 -12.87 -11.88
N THR A 162 -18.57 -11.56 -11.98
CA THR A 162 -18.15 -10.93 -13.25
C THR A 162 -16.88 -11.56 -13.80
N ILE A 163 -15.88 -11.83 -12.93
CA ILE A 163 -14.63 -12.48 -13.35
C ILE A 163 -14.88 -13.94 -13.72
N HIS A 164 -15.66 -14.66 -12.91
CA HIS A 164 -15.94 -16.08 -13.11
C HIS A 164 -16.66 -16.33 -14.43
N ASN A 165 -17.60 -15.47 -14.81
CA ASN A 165 -18.44 -15.60 -16.01
C ASN A 165 -17.83 -14.94 -17.26
N ASP A 166 -16.62 -14.36 -17.18
CA ASP A 166 -15.96 -13.72 -18.33
C ASP A 166 -15.32 -14.74 -19.27
N GLU A 167 -16.14 -15.46 -20.04
CA GLU A 167 -15.68 -16.50 -20.98
C GLU A 167 -14.70 -16.00 -22.04
N LYS A 168 -14.74 -14.69 -22.37
CA LYS A 168 -13.81 -14.07 -23.31
C LYS A 168 -12.39 -13.91 -22.71
N ASN A 169 -12.25 -13.99 -21.41
CA ASN A 169 -10.96 -13.91 -20.72
C ASN A 169 -10.33 -15.30 -20.58
N LYS A 170 -9.33 -15.60 -21.37
CA LYS A 170 -8.58 -16.86 -21.28
C LYS A 170 -7.91 -17.10 -19.93
N ASP A 171 -7.64 -16.02 -19.18
CA ASP A 171 -7.00 -16.08 -17.86
C ASP A 171 -8.02 -16.05 -16.70
N ARG A 172 -9.33 -16.20 -16.97
CA ARG A 172 -10.41 -15.98 -15.99
C ARG A 172 -10.24 -16.79 -14.70
N ILE A 173 -9.78 -18.02 -14.78
CA ILE A 173 -9.62 -18.89 -13.61
C ILE A 173 -8.45 -18.43 -12.73
N ARG A 174 -7.34 -18.01 -13.34
CA ARG A 174 -6.24 -17.36 -12.61
C ARG A 174 -6.72 -16.06 -11.95
N ASP A 175 -7.40 -15.21 -12.70
CA ASP A 175 -7.85 -13.90 -12.25
C ASP A 175 -8.89 -14.02 -11.14
N TYR A 176 -9.78 -15.00 -11.24
CA TYR A 176 -10.74 -15.37 -10.18
C TYR A 176 -10.02 -15.84 -8.90
N CYS A 177 -9.05 -16.75 -9.04
CA CYS A 177 -8.25 -17.20 -7.91
C CYS A 177 -7.52 -16.03 -7.20
N ILE A 178 -6.88 -15.15 -7.97
CA ILE A 178 -6.21 -13.96 -7.44
C ILE A 178 -7.16 -13.09 -6.64
N VAL A 179 -8.34 -12.74 -7.17
CA VAL A 179 -9.30 -11.86 -6.49
C VAL A 179 -9.94 -12.55 -5.29
N THR A 180 -10.22 -13.86 -5.38
CA THR A 180 -10.69 -14.65 -4.25
C THR A 180 -9.70 -14.62 -3.08
N LEU A 181 -8.41 -14.80 -3.34
CA LEU A 181 -7.36 -14.68 -2.31
C LEU A 181 -7.25 -13.27 -1.74
N PHE A 182 -7.38 -12.22 -2.56
CA PHE A 182 -7.39 -10.85 -2.04
C PHE A 182 -8.53 -10.61 -1.07
N LEU A 183 -9.76 -10.99 -1.47
CA LEU A 183 -10.96 -10.69 -0.70
C LEU A 183 -11.11 -11.56 0.55
N ASN A 184 -10.55 -12.77 0.57
CA ASN A 184 -10.65 -13.67 1.71
C ASN A 184 -9.43 -13.61 2.65
N CYS A 185 -8.23 -13.35 2.12
CA CYS A 185 -7.00 -13.41 2.92
C CYS A 185 -6.38 -12.05 3.17
N GLY A 186 -6.81 -11.00 2.49
CA GLY A 186 -6.29 -9.64 2.67
C GLY A 186 -4.79 -9.49 2.40
N MET A 187 -4.22 -10.29 1.51
CA MET A 187 -2.80 -10.23 1.15
C MET A 187 -2.42 -8.89 0.52
N ARG A 188 -1.13 -8.48 0.65
CA ARG A 188 -0.60 -7.38 -0.17
C ARG A 188 -0.36 -7.86 -1.60
N LEU A 189 -0.45 -6.96 -2.56
CA LEU A 189 -0.21 -7.29 -3.98
C LEU A 189 1.14 -7.98 -4.20
N SER A 190 2.22 -7.45 -3.61
CA SER A 190 3.55 -8.04 -3.72
C SER A 190 3.70 -9.38 -3.01
N GLU A 191 2.94 -9.62 -1.94
CA GLU A 191 2.88 -10.90 -1.26
C GLU A 191 2.23 -11.95 -2.17
N LEU A 192 1.09 -11.62 -2.76
CA LEU A 192 0.35 -12.53 -3.64
C LEU A 192 1.12 -12.88 -4.90
N THR A 193 1.69 -11.89 -5.60
CA THR A 193 2.48 -12.13 -6.82
C THR A 193 3.80 -12.85 -6.53
N GLY A 194 4.30 -12.76 -5.29
CA GLY A 194 5.52 -13.40 -4.83
C GLY A 194 5.36 -14.86 -4.42
N ILE A 195 4.15 -15.40 -4.29
CA ILE A 195 3.91 -16.77 -3.84
C ILE A 195 4.57 -17.77 -4.80
N ASN A 196 5.22 -18.78 -4.22
CA ASN A 196 5.78 -19.92 -4.92
C ASN A 196 4.91 -21.17 -4.72
N LEU A 197 5.03 -22.16 -5.59
CA LEU A 197 4.37 -23.46 -5.41
C LEU A 197 4.78 -24.13 -4.09
N ASN A 198 6.06 -24.01 -3.74
CA ASN A 198 6.61 -24.58 -2.49
C ASN A 198 6.17 -23.82 -1.22
N ASP A 199 5.51 -22.68 -1.36
CA ASP A 199 4.97 -21.93 -0.22
C ASP A 199 3.56 -22.40 0.18
N ILE A 200 2.95 -23.29 -0.62
CA ILE A 200 1.60 -23.81 -0.41
C ILE A 200 1.70 -25.14 0.33
N ALA A 201 0.95 -25.29 1.42
CA ALA A 201 0.84 -26.56 2.11
C ALA A 201 0.20 -27.62 1.20
N PRO A 202 0.64 -28.91 1.25
CA PRO A 202 0.13 -29.96 0.37
C PRO A 202 -1.38 -30.17 0.45
N ASP A 203 -1.98 -29.92 1.61
CA ASP A 203 -3.42 -30.00 1.88
C ASP A 203 -4.19 -28.71 1.57
N LEU A 204 -3.49 -27.71 1.00
CA LEU A 204 -4.00 -26.38 0.71
C LEU A 204 -4.56 -25.64 1.95
N SER A 205 -4.16 -26.03 3.16
CA SER A 205 -4.65 -25.36 4.39
C SER A 205 -4.05 -23.99 4.59
N THR A 206 -2.80 -23.80 4.19
CA THR A 206 -2.04 -22.57 4.40
C THR A 206 -1.14 -22.20 3.24
N VAL A 207 -0.84 -20.92 3.14
CA VAL A 207 0.21 -20.38 2.26
C VAL A 207 1.18 -19.58 3.10
N ARG A 208 2.48 -19.90 2.98
CA ARG A 208 3.56 -19.12 3.56
C ARG A 208 3.81 -17.88 2.69
N ILE A 209 3.80 -16.71 3.29
CA ILE A 209 4.09 -15.45 2.59
C ILE A 209 5.22 -14.68 3.26
N LEU A 210 6.05 -14.03 2.43
CA LEU A 210 7.14 -13.18 2.85
C LEU A 210 6.67 -11.73 2.92
N GLY A 211 6.57 -11.20 4.13
CA GLY A 211 6.26 -9.80 4.37
C GLY A 211 7.49 -8.87 4.28
N LYS A 212 7.30 -7.62 4.68
CA LYS A 212 8.36 -6.63 4.75
C LYS A 212 9.51 -7.13 5.66
N ARG A 213 10.77 -6.85 5.27
CA ARG A 213 11.98 -7.30 5.96
C ARG A 213 12.12 -8.82 6.06
N ARG A 214 11.54 -9.56 5.10
CA ARG A 214 11.56 -11.03 5.06
C ARG A 214 10.90 -11.71 6.29
N LYS A 215 10.01 -11.03 7.00
CA LYS A 215 9.20 -11.69 8.03
C LYS A 215 8.22 -12.65 7.36
N GLU A 216 8.26 -13.90 7.76
CA GLU A 216 7.35 -14.92 7.29
C GLU A 216 6.07 -14.93 8.13
N ARG A 217 4.94 -15.17 7.48
CA ARG A 217 3.70 -15.52 8.14
C ARG A 217 2.91 -16.53 7.31
N PHE A 218 2.08 -17.29 7.97
CA PHE A 218 1.14 -18.20 7.32
C PHE A 218 -0.21 -17.53 7.14
N VAL A 219 -0.80 -17.74 5.97
CA VAL A 219 -2.16 -17.32 5.65
C VAL A 219 -3.00 -18.57 5.52
N TYR A 220 -4.05 -18.67 6.32
CA TYR A 220 -5.00 -19.79 6.30
C TYR A 220 -5.99 -19.62 5.15
N LEU A 221 -6.23 -20.70 4.42
CA LEU A 221 -7.14 -20.73 3.29
C LEU A 221 -8.48 -21.34 3.69
N ASN A 222 -9.56 -20.62 3.48
CA ASN A 222 -10.92 -21.14 3.58
C ASN A 222 -11.30 -21.93 2.32
N ASP A 223 -12.44 -22.64 2.37
CA ASP A 223 -12.85 -23.52 1.27
C ASP A 223 -13.00 -22.83 -0.09
N PRO A 224 -13.55 -21.60 -0.22
CA PRO A 224 -13.54 -20.88 -1.49
C PRO A 224 -12.12 -20.62 -2.04
N CYS A 225 -11.15 -20.30 -1.18
CA CYS A 225 -9.76 -20.12 -1.57
C CYS A 225 -9.13 -21.43 -2.03
N LYS A 226 -9.35 -22.53 -1.29
CA LYS A 226 -8.84 -23.87 -1.65
C LYS A 226 -9.37 -24.30 -3.01
N LYS A 227 -10.70 -24.14 -3.22
CA LYS A 227 -11.34 -24.48 -4.50
C LYS A 227 -10.76 -23.66 -5.66
N ALA A 228 -10.72 -22.33 -5.53
CA ALA A 228 -10.20 -21.46 -6.57
C ALA A 228 -8.71 -21.76 -6.88
N LEU A 229 -7.94 -22.11 -5.85
CA LEU A 229 -6.54 -22.47 -6.00
C LEU A 229 -6.38 -23.83 -6.70
N THR A 230 -7.19 -24.84 -6.35
CA THR A 230 -7.22 -26.14 -7.01
C THR A 230 -7.54 -25.99 -8.50
N ASP A 231 -8.63 -25.27 -8.82
CA ASP A 231 -9.06 -25.04 -10.21
C ASP A 231 -7.95 -24.35 -11.03
N TYR A 232 -7.24 -23.40 -10.42
CA TYR A 232 -6.12 -22.73 -11.08
C TYR A 232 -4.89 -23.62 -11.23
N LEU A 233 -4.52 -24.40 -10.21
CA LEU A 233 -3.36 -25.28 -10.26
C LEU A 233 -3.50 -26.36 -11.35
N GLU A 234 -4.70 -26.83 -11.63
CA GLU A 234 -4.99 -27.76 -12.73
C GLU A 234 -4.63 -27.17 -14.09
N ILE A 235 -5.04 -25.91 -14.34
CA ILE A 235 -4.71 -25.21 -15.58
C ILE A 235 -3.23 -24.87 -15.63
N ARG A 236 -2.65 -24.46 -14.51
CA ARG A 236 -1.23 -24.12 -14.43
C ARG A 236 -0.32 -25.30 -14.77
N LYS A 237 -0.69 -26.52 -14.39
CA LYS A 237 0.07 -27.75 -14.73
C LYS A 237 0.13 -28.01 -16.24
N GLN A 238 -0.87 -27.53 -17.00
CA GLN A 238 -0.95 -27.70 -18.45
C GLN A 238 -0.11 -26.71 -19.24
N VAL A 239 0.44 -25.67 -18.57
CA VAL A 239 1.24 -24.64 -19.26
C VAL A 239 2.65 -25.15 -19.48
N GLU A 240 3.01 -25.27 -20.76
CA GLU A 240 4.36 -25.65 -21.17
C GLU A 240 5.36 -24.47 -21.08
N SER A 241 6.64 -24.78 -20.94
CA SER A 241 7.75 -23.82 -21.01
C SER A 241 7.65 -22.64 -20.02
N VAL A 242 7.24 -22.94 -18.78
CA VAL A 242 7.19 -21.92 -17.70
C VAL A 242 8.58 -21.45 -17.35
N LYS A 243 8.85 -20.14 -17.49
CA LYS A 243 10.17 -19.51 -17.23
C LYS A 243 10.55 -19.49 -15.75
N ASP A 244 9.56 -19.28 -14.87
CA ASP A 244 9.70 -19.36 -13.41
C ASP A 244 8.86 -20.54 -12.91
N GLY A 245 9.43 -21.73 -12.94
CA GLY A 245 8.74 -22.98 -12.60
C GLY A 245 8.15 -23.01 -11.19
N ASN A 246 8.72 -22.24 -10.26
CA ASN A 246 8.23 -22.19 -8.88
C ASN A 246 7.18 -21.10 -8.65
N ALA A 247 7.00 -20.13 -9.56
CA ALA A 247 5.97 -19.12 -9.41
C ALA A 247 4.57 -19.72 -9.35
N LEU A 248 3.75 -19.35 -8.36
CA LEU A 248 2.35 -19.77 -8.33
C LEU A 248 1.60 -19.17 -9.52
N PHE A 249 1.54 -17.86 -9.60
CA PHE A 249 0.82 -17.17 -10.67
C PHE A 249 1.73 -16.80 -11.83
N ILE A 250 1.36 -17.26 -13.02
CA ILE A 250 2.10 -17.01 -14.26
C ILE A 250 1.33 -16.09 -15.21
N SER A 251 2.08 -15.30 -15.96
CA SER A 251 1.57 -14.39 -16.99
C SER A 251 1.42 -15.11 -18.33
N ARG A 252 0.80 -14.46 -19.31
CA ARG A 252 0.70 -14.95 -20.71
C ARG A 252 2.07 -15.16 -21.38
N GLN A 253 3.14 -14.59 -20.83
CA GLN A 253 4.52 -14.77 -21.30
C GLN A 253 5.24 -15.90 -20.57
N ASN A 254 4.51 -16.75 -19.86
CA ASN A 254 5.00 -17.90 -19.07
C ASN A 254 6.02 -17.54 -17.98
N GLY A 255 6.13 -16.29 -17.60
CA GLY A 255 6.90 -15.85 -16.42
C GLY A 255 5.97 -15.54 -15.24
N ARG A 256 6.56 -15.27 -14.08
CA ARG A 256 5.82 -14.80 -12.90
C ARG A 256 4.96 -13.57 -13.24
N VAL A 257 3.71 -13.56 -12.77
CA VAL A 257 2.83 -12.41 -12.96
C VAL A 257 3.39 -11.18 -12.23
N SER A 258 3.44 -10.04 -12.91
CA SER A 258 3.91 -8.79 -12.31
C SER A 258 2.80 -8.08 -11.54
N ASN A 259 3.19 -7.23 -10.56
CA ASN A 259 2.25 -6.35 -9.86
C ASN A 259 1.43 -5.49 -10.83
N SER A 260 2.05 -4.93 -11.85
CA SER A 260 1.36 -4.10 -12.85
C SER A 260 0.35 -4.89 -13.68
N THR A 261 0.65 -6.16 -13.99
CA THR A 261 -0.29 -7.05 -14.70
C THR A 261 -1.54 -7.31 -13.85
N VAL A 262 -1.35 -7.60 -12.56
CA VAL A 262 -2.47 -7.82 -11.62
C VAL A 262 -3.27 -6.54 -11.42
N GLN A 263 -2.63 -5.38 -11.28
CA GLN A 263 -3.34 -4.10 -11.19
C GLN A 263 -4.23 -3.85 -12.41
N LYS A 264 -3.66 -3.95 -13.62
CA LYS A 264 -4.41 -3.80 -14.87
C LYS A 264 -5.55 -4.81 -15.02
N MET A 265 -5.37 -6.03 -14.53
CA MET A 265 -6.41 -7.05 -14.52
C MET A 265 -7.56 -6.64 -13.60
N ILE A 266 -7.24 -6.21 -12.38
CA ILE A 266 -8.23 -5.76 -11.38
C ILE A 266 -8.98 -4.51 -11.87
N ASP A 267 -8.29 -3.52 -12.46
CA ASP A 267 -8.91 -2.32 -13.01
C ASP A 267 -9.92 -2.68 -14.11
N ARG A 268 -9.56 -3.61 -15.02
CA ARG A 268 -10.49 -4.14 -16.04
C ARG A 268 -11.69 -4.87 -15.42
N SER A 269 -11.46 -5.62 -14.35
CA SER A 269 -12.52 -6.35 -13.66
C SER A 269 -13.49 -5.41 -12.98
N PHE A 270 -13.01 -4.34 -12.34
CA PHE A 270 -13.85 -3.28 -11.77
C PHE A 270 -14.69 -2.59 -12.84
N ASN A 271 -14.10 -2.26 -13.99
CA ASN A 271 -14.84 -1.66 -15.11
C ASN A 271 -15.96 -2.56 -15.60
N LYS A 272 -15.69 -3.87 -15.77
CA LYS A 272 -16.70 -4.86 -16.19
C LYS A 272 -17.80 -5.07 -15.15
N ALA A 273 -17.46 -4.97 -13.86
CA ALA A 273 -18.42 -5.10 -12.76
C ALA A 273 -19.25 -3.82 -12.51
N GLY A 274 -19.07 -2.75 -13.30
CA GLY A 274 -19.76 -1.48 -13.11
C GLY A 274 -19.27 -0.68 -11.90
N LEU A 275 -18.02 -0.90 -11.47
CA LEU A 275 -17.41 -0.28 -10.26
C LEU A 275 -16.33 0.76 -10.60
N ALA A 276 -16.23 1.19 -11.86
CA ALA A 276 -15.17 2.11 -12.35
C ALA A 276 -15.14 3.45 -11.59
N ASP A 277 -16.31 4.06 -11.38
CA ASP A 277 -16.43 5.40 -10.79
C ASP A 277 -16.00 5.47 -9.32
N LYS A 278 -15.88 4.33 -8.66
CA LYS A 278 -15.51 4.26 -7.24
C LYS A 278 -14.01 4.35 -6.99
N ASN A 279 -13.18 4.33 -8.05
CA ASN A 279 -11.71 4.39 -7.97
C ASN A 279 -11.12 3.35 -7.00
N TYR A 280 -11.59 2.12 -7.09
CA TYR A 280 -11.04 1.00 -6.32
C TYR A 280 -9.69 0.55 -6.87
N SER A 281 -8.83 0.04 -6.00
CA SER A 281 -7.49 -0.46 -6.33
C SER A 281 -7.22 -1.78 -5.61
N THR A 282 -6.14 -2.45 -5.95
CA THR A 282 -5.69 -3.67 -5.25
C THR A 282 -5.61 -3.49 -3.73
N HIS A 283 -5.19 -2.31 -3.28
CA HIS A 283 -5.12 -2.01 -1.85
C HIS A 283 -6.51 -1.94 -1.21
N LYS A 284 -7.52 -1.52 -1.97
CA LYS A 284 -8.91 -1.48 -1.51
C LYS A 284 -9.50 -2.89 -1.34
N LEU A 285 -9.11 -3.88 -2.14
CA LEU A 285 -9.50 -5.27 -1.94
C LEU A 285 -9.02 -5.82 -0.59
N ARG A 286 -7.79 -5.48 -0.20
CA ARG A 286 -7.28 -5.83 1.14
C ARG A 286 -8.06 -5.11 2.25
N HIS A 287 -8.40 -3.85 2.08
CA HIS A 287 -9.27 -3.13 3.01
C HIS A 287 -10.65 -3.77 3.10
N THR A 288 -11.21 -4.18 1.96
CA THR A 288 -12.47 -4.91 1.89
C THR A 288 -12.41 -6.20 2.71
N ALA A 289 -11.41 -7.03 2.50
CA ALA A 289 -11.22 -8.27 3.27
C ALA A 289 -11.24 -8.01 4.78
N ALA A 290 -10.45 -7.03 5.24
CA ALA A 290 -10.39 -6.67 6.65
C ALA A 290 -11.71 -6.15 7.19
N THR A 291 -12.39 -5.28 6.43
CA THR A 291 -13.67 -4.71 6.82
C THR A 291 -14.77 -5.76 6.89
N LEU A 292 -14.84 -6.66 5.90
CA LEU A 292 -15.83 -7.74 5.89
C LEU A 292 -15.59 -8.74 7.04
N MET A 293 -14.33 -9.11 7.32
CA MET A 293 -13.99 -9.96 8.48
C MET A 293 -14.39 -9.29 9.80
N TYR A 294 -14.19 -7.99 9.93
CA TYR A 294 -14.54 -7.25 11.12
C TYR A 294 -16.05 -7.11 11.28
N GLN A 295 -16.75 -6.69 10.23
CA GLN A 295 -18.19 -6.37 10.29
C GLN A 295 -19.07 -7.62 10.36
N TYR A 296 -18.78 -8.63 9.57
CA TYR A 296 -19.63 -9.82 9.43
C TYR A 296 -19.03 -11.06 10.13
N GLY A 297 -17.69 -11.14 10.27
CA GLY A 297 -17.01 -12.25 10.91
C GLY A 297 -16.81 -12.07 12.41
N ASN A 298 -17.11 -10.91 12.99
CA ASN A 298 -16.81 -10.57 14.39
C ASN A 298 -15.36 -10.83 14.79
N VAL A 299 -14.41 -10.72 13.84
CA VAL A 299 -13.00 -10.98 14.08
C VAL A 299 -12.40 -9.83 14.88
N ASP A 300 -11.78 -10.16 16.00
CA ASP A 300 -11.10 -9.18 16.86
C ASP A 300 -10.01 -8.40 16.11
N THR A 301 -9.83 -7.13 16.46
CA THR A 301 -8.85 -6.24 15.79
C THR A 301 -7.40 -6.73 15.91
N ARG A 302 -7.04 -7.44 16.99
CA ARG A 302 -5.71 -8.03 17.16
C ARG A 302 -5.51 -9.20 16.20
N VAL A 303 -6.53 -10.06 16.06
CA VAL A 303 -6.52 -11.17 15.11
C VAL A 303 -6.44 -10.63 13.68
N LEU A 304 -7.21 -9.57 13.35
CA LEU A 304 -7.09 -8.89 12.06
C LEU A 304 -5.68 -8.34 11.81
N GLN A 305 -5.05 -7.79 12.85
CA GLN A 305 -3.67 -7.29 12.74
C GLN A 305 -2.69 -8.41 12.37
N GLU A 306 -2.83 -9.59 12.96
CA GLU A 306 -2.01 -10.76 12.63
C GLU A 306 -2.29 -11.27 11.22
N ILE A 307 -3.55 -11.45 10.84
CA ILE A 307 -3.97 -11.89 9.49
C ILE A 307 -3.37 -10.96 8.43
N LEU A 308 -3.49 -9.65 8.65
CA LEU A 308 -3.00 -8.65 7.72
C LEU A 308 -1.47 -8.44 7.79
N GLY A 309 -0.82 -8.83 8.90
CA GLY A 309 0.61 -8.56 9.12
C GLY A 309 0.89 -7.05 9.22
N HIS A 310 0.13 -6.32 10.04
CA HIS A 310 0.37 -4.92 10.36
C HIS A 310 1.36 -4.79 11.50
N GLU A 311 2.45 -4.05 11.28
CA GLU A 311 3.46 -3.79 12.32
C GLU A 311 2.95 -2.82 13.40
N HIS A 312 1.93 -2.00 13.09
CA HIS A 312 1.39 -0.97 13.98
C HIS A 312 -0.13 -1.08 14.12
N LEU A 313 -0.63 -0.98 15.35
CA LEU A 313 -2.06 -0.97 15.69
C LEU A 313 -2.84 0.12 14.93
N ASN A 314 -2.23 1.30 14.73
CA ASN A 314 -2.87 2.44 14.06
C ASN A 314 -3.37 2.10 12.64
N THR A 315 -2.73 1.16 11.94
CA THR A 315 -3.19 0.70 10.61
C THR A 315 -4.41 -0.20 10.67
N THR A 316 -4.69 -0.81 11.81
CA THR A 316 -5.86 -1.67 12.02
C THR A 316 -7.02 -0.88 12.65
N GLN A 317 -6.72 0.17 13.42
CA GLN A 317 -7.72 1.04 14.04
C GLN A 317 -8.65 1.75 13.03
N ILE A 318 -8.23 1.93 11.77
CA ILE A 318 -9.10 2.47 10.72
C ILE A 318 -10.35 1.61 10.48
N TYR A 319 -10.32 0.33 10.81
CA TYR A 319 -11.48 -0.56 10.69
C TYR A 319 -12.47 -0.40 11.85
N THR A 320 -12.03 0.09 13.00
CA THR A 320 -12.91 0.35 14.16
C THR A 320 -13.83 1.54 13.94
N HIS A 321 -13.46 2.51 13.10
CA HIS A 321 -14.34 3.63 12.75
C HIS A 321 -15.55 3.23 11.88
N VAL A 322 -15.52 2.05 11.26
CA VAL A 322 -16.64 1.52 10.46
C VAL A 322 -17.71 0.87 11.33
N ALA A 323 -17.46 0.78 12.63
CA ALA A 323 -18.22 -0.03 13.59
C ALA A 323 -19.38 0.70 14.29
N ASN A 324 -19.97 1.75 13.73
CA ASN A 324 -21.17 2.37 14.34
C ASN A 324 -22.30 1.37 14.60
N ILE A 325 -22.44 0.34 13.76
CA ILE A 325 -23.40 -0.75 13.94
C ILE A 325 -23.01 -1.61 15.15
N GLN A 326 -21.74 -1.98 15.26
CA GLN A 326 -21.25 -2.79 16.39
C GLN A 326 -21.23 -2.04 17.71
N LEU A 327 -21.02 -0.72 17.70
CA LEU A 327 -21.16 0.10 18.91
C LEU A 327 -22.62 0.14 19.41
N ALA A 328 -23.58 0.26 18.50
CA ALA A 328 -24.99 0.18 18.83
C ALA A 328 -25.37 -1.23 19.34
N GLU A 329 -24.87 -2.29 18.71
CA GLU A 329 -25.07 -3.67 19.17
C GLU A 329 -24.40 -3.93 20.52
N ALA A 330 -23.19 -3.42 20.75
CA ALA A 330 -22.50 -3.54 22.03
C ALA A 330 -23.24 -2.81 23.15
N ALA A 331 -23.78 -1.62 22.87
CA ALA A 331 -24.62 -0.92 23.83
C ALA A 331 -25.89 -1.72 24.19
N ASN A 332 -26.51 -2.36 23.19
CA ASN A 332 -27.67 -3.23 23.41
C ASN A 332 -27.35 -4.57 24.10
N LYS A 333 -26.08 -5.00 24.05
CA LYS A 333 -25.59 -6.21 24.77
C LYS A 333 -25.26 -5.92 26.24
N ASN A 334 -25.24 -4.66 26.68
CA ASN A 334 -25.11 -4.35 28.09
C ASN A 334 -26.26 -4.99 28.86
N PRO A 335 -26.03 -5.81 29.91
CA PRO A 335 -27.09 -6.42 30.70
C PRO A 335 -28.12 -5.42 31.21
N LEU A 336 -27.69 -4.19 31.51
CA LEU A 336 -28.55 -3.12 32.00
C LEU A 336 -29.42 -2.47 30.89
N ALA A 337 -29.16 -2.71 29.61
CA ALA A 337 -30.00 -2.25 28.51
C ALA A 337 -31.41 -2.91 28.54
N LYS A 338 -31.59 -3.99 29.32
CA LYS A 338 -32.85 -4.71 29.51
C LYS A 338 -33.40 -4.58 30.94
N ILE A 339 -32.95 -3.58 31.71
CA ILE A 339 -33.29 -3.43 33.13
C ILE A 339 -34.77 -3.37 33.38
N ASP A 340 -35.56 -2.74 32.48
CA ASP A 340 -37.02 -2.65 32.60
C ASP A 340 -37.67 -4.03 32.47
N LYS A 341 -37.15 -4.91 31.60
CA LYS A 341 -37.66 -6.29 31.49
C LYS A 341 -37.31 -7.12 32.72
N ILE A 342 -36.10 -6.97 33.26
CA ILE A 342 -35.67 -7.64 34.48
C ILE A 342 -36.52 -7.21 35.66
N ASN A 343 -36.82 -5.91 35.77
CA ASN A 343 -37.68 -5.37 36.82
C ASN A 343 -39.15 -5.86 36.69
N GLN A 344 -39.65 -6.00 35.46
CA GLN A 344 -41.01 -6.56 35.25
C GLN A 344 -41.09 -8.05 35.57
N GLU A 345 -40.08 -8.83 35.24
CA GLU A 345 -40.00 -10.25 35.60
C GLU A 345 -39.87 -10.46 37.09
N ASN A 346 -39.03 -9.66 37.77
CA ASN A 346 -38.90 -9.70 39.24
C ASN A 346 -40.21 -9.31 39.92
N LYS A 347 -40.96 -8.31 39.39
CA LYS A 347 -42.26 -7.90 39.93
C LYS A 347 -43.32 -9.00 39.80
N LYS A 348 -43.34 -9.70 38.64
CA LYS A 348 -44.23 -10.86 38.45
C LYS A 348 -43.90 -12.03 39.35
N LEU A 349 -42.62 -12.31 39.59
CA LEU A 349 -42.17 -13.35 40.52
C LEU A 349 -42.60 -13.02 41.94
N THR A 350 -42.48 -11.77 42.38
CA THR A 350 -42.88 -11.32 43.73
C THR A 350 -44.41 -11.37 43.89
N GLU A 351 -45.20 -11.00 42.88
CA GLU A 351 -46.69 -11.07 42.89
C GLU A 351 -47.19 -12.52 42.92
N ASN A 352 -46.51 -13.47 42.26
CA ASN A 352 -46.86 -14.88 42.30
C ASN A 352 -46.58 -15.53 43.67
N ILE A 353 -45.51 -15.11 44.35
CA ILE A 353 -45.16 -15.62 45.69
C ILE A 353 -46.17 -15.11 46.74
N ILE A 354 -46.71 -13.90 46.60
CA ILE A 354 -47.72 -13.33 47.53
C ILE A 354 -49.11 -13.95 47.33
N ASN A 355 -49.42 -14.50 46.14
CA ASN A 355 -50.70 -15.13 45.82
C ASN A 355 -50.76 -16.64 46.16
N ASP A 356 -49.64 -17.25 46.50
CA ASP A 356 -49.51 -18.67 46.89
C ASP A 356 -49.40 -18.86 48.44
N GLU A 357 -49.45 -17.76 49.24
CA GLU A 357 -49.62 -17.75 50.67
C GLU A 357 -51.11 -17.38 51.02
#